data_df012e21335ecff480b13515ca56fb80
#
_entry.id   df012e21335ecff480b13515ca56fb80
#
_cell.length_a   1.000
_cell.length_b   1.000
_cell.length_c   1.000
_cell.angle_alpha   90.00
_cell.angle_beta   90.00
_cell.angle_gamma   90.00
#
_symmetry.space_group_name_H-M   'P 1'
#
loop_
_entity.id
_entity.type
_entity.pdbx_description
1 polymer ?
#
loop_
_entity_poly.entity_id
_entity_poly.type
_entity_poly.pdbx_seq_one_letter_code
_entity_poly.pdbx_strand_id
1 'polypeptide(L)'
;MVGLNISANFSMKGKFNISGNNAANGIYDDGYVRVDDTGNAQGYTSYWGYNNQSQLVGSTLTMHSTTSYSASGSSEESGSAFPGFDMAYGGNLWDWGRTRIGWDLGFGLVPINITDNQTITGVSVNQTVYKFNTGTINVPGAPYQGPYNSAGNPTIFSNFTSYNTTNSGTITGSHTLDVMLYTVRLGPSLYWDLNQYLGLSAGVGPAVGIVSGSLKYNDTINTGTSVSNKGQIDATDLVYGGYVNASLMYHLEKNGDLYLGVQYMSLGNATISGGGRQGQLNLGGQVYITAGINWPF
;
A
#
# COMPACT_ATOMS: atom_id res chain seq x y z
N MET A 1 -0.43 21.12 -13.55
CA MET A 1 -0.04 19.94 -14.35
C MET A 1 -0.87 18.74 -13.92
N VAL A 2 -1.09 17.79 -14.83
CA VAL A 2 -1.76 16.52 -14.51
C VAL A 2 -0.90 15.39 -15.06
N GLY A 3 -0.49 14.45 -14.22
CA GLY A 3 0.28 13.27 -14.60
C GLY A 3 -0.63 12.10 -14.97
N LEU A 4 -0.30 11.41 -16.05
CA LEU A 4 -0.98 10.25 -16.62
C LEU A 4 0.01 9.09 -16.79
N ASN A 5 -0.49 7.86 -16.97
CA ASN A 5 0.31 6.65 -17.17
C ASN A 5 1.28 6.34 -16.02
N ILE A 6 0.83 6.56 -14.81
CA ILE A 6 1.58 6.20 -13.60
C ILE A 6 0.96 4.93 -13.04
N SER A 7 1.76 3.87 -12.88
CA SER A 7 1.32 2.60 -12.30
C SER A 7 2.22 2.19 -11.12
N ALA A 8 1.73 1.30 -10.31
CA ALA A 8 2.48 0.70 -9.21
C ALA A 8 2.38 -0.82 -9.25
N ASN A 9 3.49 -1.48 -9.02
CA ASN A 9 3.58 -2.92 -8.79
C ASN A 9 3.69 -3.18 -7.30
N PHE A 10 2.77 -3.98 -6.79
CA PHE A 10 2.80 -4.44 -5.41
C PHE A 10 3.28 -5.89 -5.38
N SER A 11 4.21 -6.20 -4.53
CA SER A 11 4.65 -7.58 -4.35
C SER A 11 4.87 -7.93 -2.88
N MET A 12 4.62 -9.20 -2.58
CA MET A 12 4.85 -9.80 -1.28
C MET A 12 5.61 -11.10 -1.46
N LYS A 13 6.72 -11.27 -0.75
CA LYS A 13 7.50 -12.50 -0.80
C LYS A 13 8.22 -12.74 0.52
N GLY A 14 7.94 -13.89 1.13
CA GLY A 14 8.65 -14.30 2.33
C GLY A 14 7.78 -14.95 3.39
N LYS A 15 8.36 -15.10 4.58
CA LYS A 15 7.69 -15.55 5.79
C LYS A 15 7.41 -14.33 6.67
N PHE A 16 6.17 -14.22 7.11
CA PHE A 16 5.69 -13.11 7.94
C PHE A 16 5.25 -13.65 9.29
N ASN A 17 5.82 -13.12 10.35
CA ASN A 17 5.38 -13.44 11.70
C ASN A 17 4.15 -12.58 12.03
N ILE A 18 3.20 -13.18 12.73
CA ILE A 18 2.01 -12.49 13.23
C ILE A 18 2.21 -12.30 14.74
N SER A 19 2.08 -11.07 15.19
CA SER A 19 1.85 -10.78 16.61
C SER A 19 0.35 -11.04 16.89
N GLY A 20 -0.02 -12.31 16.83
CA GLY A 20 -1.39 -12.76 16.95
C GLY A 20 -1.89 -12.79 18.38
N ASN A 21 -3.06 -13.38 18.56
CA ASN A 21 -3.67 -13.62 19.85
C ASN A 21 -2.70 -14.38 20.76
N ASN A 22 -2.65 -13.95 22.01
CA ASN A 22 -1.69 -14.49 22.98
C ASN A 22 -2.22 -15.79 23.58
N ALA A 23 -1.93 -16.93 22.92
CA ALA A 23 -2.32 -18.26 23.38
C ALA A 23 -1.81 -18.58 24.81
N ALA A 24 -0.71 -17.96 25.24
CA ALA A 24 -0.23 -18.09 26.61
C ALA A 24 -1.20 -17.45 27.63
N ASN A 25 -2.00 -16.48 27.22
CA ASN A 25 -3.06 -15.88 28.02
C ASN A 25 -4.44 -16.50 27.74
N GLY A 26 -4.49 -17.64 27.03
CA GLY A 26 -5.73 -18.31 26.68
C GLY A 26 -6.58 -17.58 25.62
N ILE A 27 -5.99 -16.75 24.78
CA ILE A 27 -6.66 -16.03 23.68
C ILE A 27 -6.20 -16.62 22.35
N TYR A 28 -7.17 -17.05 21.54
CA TYR A 28 -6.96 -17.72 20.24
C TYR A 28 -7.60 -16.91 19.10
N ASP A 29 -7.32 -17.24 17.88
CA ASP A 29 -7.86 -16.56 16.69
C ASP A 29 -9.39 -16.69 16.61
N ASP A 30 -9.93 -17.76 17.16
CA ASP A 30 -11.32 -18.16 17.04
C ASP A 30 -12.03 -18.40 18.38
N GLY A 31 -11.47 -17.89 19.49
CA GLY A 31 -12.07 -17.95 20.81
C GLY A 31 -11.10 -17.72 21.94
N TYR A 32 -11.50 -18.17 23.13
CA TYR A 32 -10.67 -18.08 24.31
C TYR A 32 -10.97 -19.20 25.30
N VAL A 33 -9.94 -19.64 26.02
CA VAL A 33 -10.02 -20.52 27.22
C VAL A 33 -9.05 -19.93 28.23
N ARG A 34 -9.60 -19.23 29.23
CA ARG A 34 -8.82 -18.36 30.14
C ARG A 34 -8.97 -18.82 31.58
N VAL A 35 -8.12 -18.25 32.40
CA VAL A 35 -8.18 -18.45 33.85
C VAL A 35 -9.41 -17.72 34.41
N ASP A 36 -10.25 -18.42 35.15
CA ASP A 36 -11.39 -17.85 35.89
C ASP A 36 -10.99 -17.39 37.30
N ASP A 37 -11.97 -17.00 38.10
CA ASP A 37 -11.75 -16.51 39.48
C ASP A 37 -11.28 -17.61 40.48
N THR A 38 -11.48 -18.88 40.09
CA THR A 38 -10.98 -20.02 40.90
C THR A 38 -9.51 -20.33 40.63
N GLY A 39 -8.88 -19.64 39.69
CA GLY A 39 -7.53 -19.94 39.23
C GLY A 39 -7.47 -21.22 38.40
N ASN A 40 -8.55 -21.66 37.75
CA ASN A 40 -8.72 -22.94 37.11
C ASN A 40 -8.59 -24.14 38.08
N ALA A 41 -9.28 -24.08 39.19
CA ALA A 41 -9.27 -25.13 40.21
C ALA A 41 -9.54 -26.51 39.61
N GLN A 42 -8.74 -27.50 40.01
CA GLN A 42 -8.80 -28.88 39.52
C GLN A 42 -8.65 -29.02 37.98
N GLY A 43 -8.07 -28.01 37.31
CA GLY A 43 -7.90 -28.03 35.86
C GLY A 43 -9.17 -27.74 35.05
N TYR A 44 -10.16 -27.09 35.64
CA TYR A 44 -11.38 -26.65 35.00
C TYR A 44 -11.43 -25.12 34.90
N THR A 45 -12.15 -24.62 33.87
CA THR A 45 -12.45 -23.20 33.72
C THR A 45 -13.89 -22.99 33.24
N SER A 46 -14.52 -21.93 33.76
CA SER A 46 -15.81 -21.42 33.27
C SER A 46 -15.67 -20.21 32.34
N TYR A 47 -14.42 -19.70 32.16
CA TYR A 47 -14.12 -18.53 31.37
C TYR A 47 -13.61 -18.95 29.97
N TRP A 48 -14.53 -19.29 29.09
CA TRP A 48 -14.23 -19.75 27.73
C TRP A 48 -15.32 -19.35 26.73
N GLY A 49 -14.95 -19.30 25.46
CA GLY A 49 -15.87 -18.99 24.37
C GLY A 49 -15.29 -19.39 23.03
N TYR A 50 -16.16 -19.62 22.04
CA TYR A 50 -15.79 -20.02 20.68
C TYR A 50 -16.75 -19.44 19.65
N ASN A 51 -16.27 -19.28 18.42
CA ASN A 51 -16.97 -18.50 17.39
C ASN A 51 -17.80 -19.36 16.44
N ASN A 52 -17.39 -20.60 16.18
CA ASN A 52 -17.99 -21.41 15.14
C ASN A 52 -18.27 -22.84 15.64
N GLN A 53 -19.44 -23.38 15.27
CA GLN A 53 -19.86 -24.74 15.65
C GLN A 53 -18.91 -25.84 15.15
N SER A 54 -18.19 -25.61 14.04
CA SER A 54 -17.18 -26.55 13.52
C SER A 54 -15.97 -26.75 14.44
N GLN A 55 -15.76 -25.86 15.42
CA GLN A 55 -14.70 -26.01 16.43
C GLN A 55 -15.00 -27.10 17.44
N LEU A 56 -16.27 -27.51 17.55
CA LEU A 56 -16.72 -28.55 18.48
C LEU A 56 -17.02 -29.86 17.73
N VAL A 57 -16.22 -30.88 18.01
CA VAL A 57 -16.44 -32.24 17.48
C VAL A 57 -16.50 -33.23 18.63
N GLY A 58 -17.68 -33.76 18.90
CA GLY A 58 -17.93 -34.59 20.08
C GLY A 58 -17.67 -33.78 21.36
N SER A 59 -16.80 -34.27 22.23
CA SER A 59 -16.36 -33.57 23.45
C SER A 59 -15.04 -32.78 23.27
N THR A 60 -14.62 -32.53 22.03
CA THR A 60 -13.37 -31.81 21.76
C THR A 60 -13.67 -30.44 21.19
N LEU A 61 -13.25 -29.39 21.90
CA LEU A 61 -13.25 -28.01 21.46
C LEU A 61 -11.86 -27.67 20.91
N THR A 62 -11.81 -27.19 19.68
CA THR A 62 -10.56 -26.88 18.96
C THR A 62 -10.41 -25.36 18.83
N MET A 63 -9.23 -24.85 19.21
CA MET A 63 -8.84 -23.47 19.06
C MET A 63 -7.59 -23.35 18.18
N HIS A 64 -7.45 -22.24 17.47
CA HIS A 64 -6.35 -21.99 16.55
C HIS A 64 -5.58 -20.74 16.93
N SER A 65 -4.26 -20.80 16.81
CA SER A 65 -3.38 -19.63 16.94
C SER A 65 -2.44 -19.57 15.73
N THR A 66 -2.60 -18.56 14.90
CA THR A 66 -1.75 -18.33 13.74
C THR A 66 -0.45 -17.66 14.18
N THR A 67 0.67 -18.30 13.89
CA THR A 67 1.99 -17.83 14.31
C THR A 67 2.75 -17.14 13.19
N SER A 68 2.58 -17.61 11.97
CA SER A 68 3.22 -17.04 10.77
C SER A 68 2.52 -17.49 9.50
N TYR A 69 2.76 -16.78 8.41
CA TYR A 69 2.36 -17.20 7.07
C TYR A 69 3.48 -16.94 6.07
N SER A 70 3.46 -17.66 4.97
CA SER A 70 4.35 -17.45 3.84
C SER A 70 3.51 -17.16 2.61
N ALA A 71 3.88 -16.11 1.89
CA ALA A 71 3.20 -15.70 0.68
C ALA A 71 4.21 -15.35 -0.41
N SER A 72 3.79 -15.53 -1.67
CA SER A 72 4.50 -15.05 -2.84
C SER A 72 3.44 -14.63 -3.87
N GLY A 73 3.36 -13.34 -4.15
CA GLY A 73 2.41 -12.79 -5.11
C GLY A 73 2.82 -11.39 -5.54
N SER A 74 2.31 -10.99 -6.70
CA SER A 74 2.47 -9.63 -7.21
C SER A 74 1.23 -9.21 -7.97
N SER A 75 0.95 -7.92 -7.96
CA SER A 75 -0.14 -7.27 -8.69
C SER A 75 0.35 -5.96 -9.28
N GLU A 76 -0.31 -5.48 -10.32
CA GLU A 76 -0.06 -4.18 -10.91
C GLU A 76 -1.37 -3.37 -10.95
N GLU A 77 -1.31 -2.14 -10.47
CA GLU A 77 -2.42 -1.20 -10.49
C GLU A 77 -2.02 0.10 -11.15
N SER A 78 -2.91 0.64 -11.97
CA SER A 78 -2.72 1.90 -12.67
C SER A 78 -3.54 3.00 -12.01
N GLY A 79 -2.91 4.12 -11.75
CA GLY A 79 -3.62 5.33 -11.37
C GLY A 79 -4.26 6.02 -12.58
N SER A 80 -5.36 6.74 -12.35
CA SER A 80 -6.10 7.40 -13.43
C SER A 80 -5.46 8.72 -13.87
N ALA A 81 -5.34 9.67 -12.96
CA ALA A 81 -4.76 10.99 -13.22
C ALA A 81 -4.34 11.63 -11.89
N PHE A 82 -3.17 12.22 -11.87
CA PHE A 82 -2.61 12.82 -10.66
C PHE A 82 -2.41 14.33 -10.86
N PRO A 83 -3.23 15.17 -10.25
CA PRO A 83 -3.01 16.62 -10.31
C PRO A 83 -1.74 17.00 -9.55
N GLY A 84 -1.00 17.93 -10.11
CA GLY A 84 0.25 18.40 -9.52
C GLY A 84 0.56 19.85 -9.88
N PHE A 85 1.65 20.33 -9.35
CA PHE A 85 2.18 21.65 -9.59
C PHE A 85 3.44 21.57 -10.45
N ASP A 86 3.63 22.55 -11.33
CA ASP A 86 4.82 22.69 -12.15
C ASP A 86 5.25 24.16 -12.22
N MET A 87 6.52 24.40 -12.05
CA MET A 87 7.15 25.72 -12.16
C MET A 87 8.42 25.58 -12.97
N ALA A 88 8.65 26.52 -13.87
CA ALA A 88 9.87 26.58 -14.64
C ALA A 88 10.43 28.01 -14.60
N TYR A 89 11.76 28.08 -14.62
CA TYR A 89 12.52 29.31 -14.79
C TYR A 89 13.54 29.10 -15.88
N GLY A 90 13.67 30.07 -16.80
CA GLY A 90 14.56 29.95 -17.94
C GLY A 90 15.05 31.29 -18.45
N GLY A 91 15.93 31.23 -19.42
CA GLY A 91 16.50 32.44 -20.03
C GLY A 91 16.90 32.18 -21.47
N ASN A 92 16.89 33.25 -22.26
CA ASN A 92 17.33 33.22 -23.66
C ASN A 92 18.87 33.28 -23.74
N LEU A 93 19.43 32.44 -24.61
CA LEU A 93 20.87 32.40 -24.94
C LEU A 93 21.13 33.03 -26.30
N TRP A 94 20.28 32.74 -27.30
CA TRP A 94 20.38 33.29 -28.64
C TRP A 94 18.98 33.67 -29.15
N ASP A 95 18.94 34.78 -29.87
CA ASP A 95 17.73 35.33 -30.51
C ASP A 95 17.94 35.50 -31.99
N TRP A 96 17.07 34.89 -32.81
CA TRP A 96 17.04 35.00 -34.25
C TRP A 96 15.68 35.55 -34.74
N GLY A 97 15.21 36.59 -34.10
CA GLY A 97 13.96 37.25 -34.41
C GLY A 97 12.73 36.45 -33.94
N ARG A 98 12.18 35.57 -34.76
CA ARG A 98 11.03 34.75 -34.40
C ARG A 98 11.38 33.49 -33.62
N THR A 99 12.67 33.15 -33.55
CA THR A 99 13.15 31.91 -32.92
C THR A 99 14.16 32.27 -31.84
N ARG A 100 13.94 31.78 -30.67
CA ARG A 100 14.83 31.98 -29.51
C ARG A 100 15.26 30.63 -28.97
N ILE A 101 16.55 30.47 -28.72
CA ILE A 101 17.10 29.30 -28.01
C ILE A 101 17.50 29.74 -26.61
N GLY A 102 17.08 28.97 -25.64
CA GLY A 102 17.33 29.23 -24.24
C GLY A 102 17.62 27.97 -23.44
N TRP A 103 17.43 28.10 -22.16
CA TRP A 103 17.49 27.01 -21.22
C TRP A 103 16.33 27.12 -20.22
N ASP A 104 15.85 25.97 -19.73
CA ASP A 104 14.79 25.88 -18.74
C ASP A 104 15.25 24.99 -17.57
N LEU A 105 15.07 25.50 -16.37
CA LEU A 105 15.12 24.74 -15.11
C LEU A 105 13.69 24.59 -14.61
N GLY A 106 13.19 23.36 -14.55
CA GLY A 106 11.84 23.07 -14.12
C GLY A 106 11.81 22.31 -12.78
N PHE A 107 10.80 22.60 -12.00
CA PHE A 107 10.45 21.89 -10.77
C PHE A 107 9.01 21.43 -10.83
N GLY A 108 8.76 20.15 -10.56
CA GLY A 108 7.44 19.56 -10.53
C GLY A 108 7.17 18.85 -9.20
N LEU A 109 5.89 18.81 -8.82
CA LEU A 109 5.41 18.15 -7.61
C LEU A 109 4.10 17.45 -7.92
N VAL A 110 4.05 16.13 -7.70
CA VAL A 110 2.86 15.30 -7.97
C VAL A 110 2.59 14.38 -6.79
N PRO A 111 1.47 14.54 -6.08
CA PRO A 111 0.99 13.57 -5.12
C PRO A 111 0.43 12.35 -5.87
N ILE A 112 0.85 11.15 -5.47
CA ILE A 112 0.44 9.88 -6.09
C ILE A 112 -0.09 8.97 -5.00
N ASN A 113 -1.33 8.51 -5.18
CA ASN A 113 -1.95 7.53 -4.31
C ASN A 113 -2.53 6.41 -5.17
N ILE A 114 -2.00 5.20 -5.03
CA ILE A 114 -2.44 4.02 -5.77
C ILE A 114 -2.73 2.91 -4.78
N THR A 115 -3.92 2.32 -4.86
CA THR A 115 -4.37 1.26 -3.95
C THR A 115 -4.68 -0.01 -4.74
N ASP A 116 -4.05 -1.10 -4.34
CA ASP A 116 -4.32 -2.47 -4.78
C ASP A 116 -5.16 -3.21 -3.74
N ASN A 117 -6.22 -3.88 -4.21
CA ASN A 117 -7.12 -4.68 -3.37
C ASN A 117 -7.20 -6.15 -3.86
N GLN A 118 -6.22 -6.62 -4.61
CA GLN A 118 -6.24 -7.96 -5.15
C GLN A 118 -6.03 -9.02 -4.08
N THR A 119 -6.67 -10.18 -4.28
CA THR A 119 -6.53 -11.33 -3.39
C THR A 119 -5.30 -12.13 -3.77
N ILE A 120 -4.43 -12.39 -2.79
CA ILE A 120 -3.28 -13.27 -2.94
C ILE A 120 -3.69 -14.69 -2.56
N THR A 121 -3.50 -15.65 -3.48
CA THR A 121 -3.76 -17.08 -3.29
C THR A 121 -2.46 -17.85 -3.07
N GLY A 122 -2.56 -19.13 -2.67
CA GLY A 122 -1.39 -19.97 -2.47
C GLY A 122 -0.57 -19.62 -1.24
N VAL A 123 -1.21 -19.05 -0.24
CA VAL A 123 -0.60 -18.68 1.03
C VAL A 123 -0.50 -19.92 1.92
N SER A 124 0.68 -20.17 2.49
CA SER A 124 0.90 -21.21 3.50
C SER A 124 0.87 -20.58 4.88
N VAL A 125 -0.05 -21.02 5.72
CA VAL A 125 -0.26 -20.46 7.07
C VAL A 125 0.09 -21.49 8.12
N ASN A 126 1.01 -21.12 9.03
CA ASN A 126 1.41 -21.95 10.16
C ASN A 126 0.55 -21.60 11.37
N GLN A 127 -0.13 -22.61 11.87
CA GLN A 127 -1.00 -22.51 13.04
C GLN A 127 -0.62 -23.53 14.10
N THR A 128 -0.80 -23.17 15.35
CA THR A 128 -0.86 -24.12 16.45
C THR A 128 -2.32 -24.39 16.79
N VAL A 129 -2.69 -25.65 16.79
CA VAL A 129 -4.02 -26.13 17.10
C VAL A 129 -4.04 -26.59 18.55
N TYR A 130 -4.98 -26.08 19.33
CA TYR A 130 -5.19 -26.42 20.74
C TYR A 130 -6.50 -27.19 20.89
N LYS A 131 -6.47 -28.33 21.54
CA LYS A 131 -7.66 -29.17 21.79
C LYS A 131 -7.96 -29.24 23.27
N PHE A 132 -9.15 -28.80 23.63
CA PHE A 132 -9.69 -28.84 24.97
C PHE A 132 -10.78 -29.91 25.07
N ASN A 133 -10.83 -30.59 26.20
CA ASN A 133 -11.91 -31.55 26.47
C ASN A 133 -13.06 -30.81 27.18
N THR A 134 -14.28 -30.92 26.61
CA THR A 134 -15.47 -30.34 27.22
C THR A 134 -16.14 -31.26 28.26
N GLY A 135 -15.66 -32.50 28.38
CA GLY A 135 -16.29 -33.48 29.25
C GLY A 135 -17.68 -33.92 28.74
N THR A 136 -18.57 -34.07 29.66
CA THR A 136 -19.97 -34.53 29.41
C THR A 136 -20.97 -33.37 29.44
N ILE A 137 -20.50 -32.11 29.46
CA ILE A 137 -21.43 -30.97 29.55
C ILE A 137 -22.21 -30.80 28.21
N ASN A 138 -23.40 -30.23 28.34
CA ASN A 138 -24.11 -29.72 27.19
C ASN A 138 -23.45 -28.41 26.74
N VAL A 139 -22.64 -28.45 25.70
CA VAL A 139 -21.90 -27.28 25.20
C VAL A 139 -22.90 -26.32 24.54
N PRO A 140 -22.93 -25.04 24.93
CA PRO A 140 -23.77 -24.04 24.28
C PRO A 140 -23.42 -23.90 22.80
N GLY A 141 -24.43 -23.60 21.95
CA GLY A 141 -24.21 -23.39 20.51
C GLY A 141 -23.37 -22.17 20.19
N ALA A 142 -22.60 -22.24 19.11
CA ALA A 142 -21.76 -21.12 18.63
C ALA A 142 -22.62 -20.00 18.01
N PRO A 143 -22.18 -18.71 18.09
CA PRO A 143 -21.06 -18.22 18.89
C PRO A 143 -21.39 -18.25 20.41
N TYR A 144 -20.48 -18.77 21.21
CA TYR A 144 -20.62 -18.79 22.67
C TYR A 144 -19.54 -17.93 23.32
N GLN A 145 -19.95 -17.15 24.29
CA GLN A 145 -19.07 -16.31 25.10
C GLN A 145 -19.46 -16.46 26.57
N GLY A 146 -18.70 -17.27 27.30
CA GLY A 146 -18.81 -17.39 28.75
C GLY A 146 -17.97 -16.33 29.44
N PRO A 147 -18.58 -15.23 29.95
CA PRO A 147 -17.83 -14.12 30.50
C PRO A 147 -17.18 -14.53 31.85
N TYR A 148 -16.13 -13.80 32.20
CA TYR A 148 -15.44 -13.96 33.47
C TYR A 148 -16.44 -13.85 34.65
N ASN A 149 -16.34 -14.75 35.59
CA ASN A 149 -17.14 -14.75 36.82
C ASN A 149 -18.67 -14.78 36.66
N SER A 150 -19.17 -15.31 35.58
CA SER A 150 -20.62 -15.43 35.34
C SER A 150 -21.17 -16.70 35.97
N ALA A 151 -22.15 -16.55 36.84
CA ALA A 151 -22.84 -17.70 37.43
C ALA A 151 -23.58 -18.52 36.36
N GLY A 152 -23.40 -19.85 36.42
CA GLY A 152 -24.07 -20.77 35.50
C GLY A 152 -23.33 -21.04 34.19
N ASN A 153 -22.16 -20.44 33.93
CA ASN A 153 -21.32 -20.84 32.82
C ASN A 153 -20.90 -22.33 32.95
N PRO A 154 -21.07 -23.14 31.90
CA PRO A 154 -20.57 -24.51 31.91
C PRO A 154 -19.04 -24.50 32.01
N THR A 155 -18.49 -25.48 32.74
CA THR A 155 -17.05 -25.63 32.94
C THR A 155 -16.48 -26.67 31.99
N ILE A 156 -15.32 -26.38 31.39
CA ILE A 156 -14.56 -27.32 30.55
C ILE A 156 -13.17 -27.55 31.17
N PHE A 157 -12.47 -28.57 30.68
CA PHE A 157 -11.08 -28.75 31.09
C PHE A 157 -10.21 -27.61 30.51
N SER A 158 -9.41 -27.00 31.36
CA SER A 158 -8.44 -25.98 30.96
C SER A 158 -7.14 -26.55 30.39
N ASN A 159 -6.89 -27.84 30.65
CA ASN A 159 -5.75 -28.56 30.08
C ASN A 159 -6.01 -28.84 28.59
N PHE A 160 -4.97 -28.72 27.79
CA PHE A 160 -5.04 -28.93 26.35
C PHE A 160 -3.94 -29.83 25.82
N THR A 161 -4.16 -30.42 24.65
CA THR A 161 -3.12 -30.93 23.78
C THR A 161 -2.94 -30.00 22.60
N SER A 162 -1.71 -29.86 22.09
CA SER A 162 -1.45 -28.98 20.95
C SER A 162 -0.54 -29.62 19.92
N TYR A 163 -0.69 -29.20 18.66
CA TYR A 163 0.19 -29.57 17.55
C TYR A 163 0.25 -28.44 16.53
N ASN A 164 1.35 -28.40 15.79
CA ASN A 164 1.51 -27.44 14.70
C ASN A 164 0.98 -28.01 13.39
N THR A 165 0.35 -27.18 12.59
CA THR A 165 -0.13 -27.52 11.25
C THR A 165 0.19 -26.39 10.28
N THR A 166 0.25 -26.74 8.99
CA THR A 166 0.36 -25.78 7.90
C THR A 166 -0.83 -25.94 6.99
N ASN A 167 -1.61 -24.88 6.84
CA ASN A 167 -2.83 -24.86 6.06
C ASN A 167 -2.67 -23.92 4.85
N SER A 168 -3.36 -24.23 3.76
CA SER A 168 -3.50 -23.28 2.65
C SER A 168 -4.48 -22.17 3.05
N GLY A 169 -4.16 -20.96 2.62
CA GLY A 169 -5.00 -19.80 2.88
C GLY A 169 -4.99 -18.81 1.72
N THR A 170 -5.71 -17.72 1.93
CA THR A 170 -5.70 -16.55 1.06
C THR A 170 -5.42 -15.30 1.88
N ILE A 171 -4.83 -14.29 1.24
CA ILE A 171 -4.72 -12.95 1.82
C ILE A 171 -5.63 -12.03 1.02
N THR A 172 -6.54 -11.39 1.72
CA THR A 172 -7.34 -10.28 1.21
C THR A 172 -6.93 -9.01 1.95
N GLY A 173 -7.12 -7.86 1.34
CA GLY A 173 -6.80 -6.61 1.99
C GLY A 173 -6.43 -5.51 1.01
N SER A 174 -5.79 -4.48 1.50
CA SER A 174 -5.38 -3.33 0.69
C SER A 174 -3.90 -3.01 0.87
N HIS A 175 -3.24 -2.76 -0.25
CA HIS A 175 -1.89 -2.20 -0.30
C HIS A 175 -1.96 -0.82 -0.95
N THR A 176 -1.58 0.21 -0.24
CA THR A 176 -1.65 1.60 -0.73
C THR A 176 -0.26 2.20 -0.78
N LEU A 177 0.15 2.62 -1.96
CA LEU A 177 1.34 3.43 -2.18
C LEU A 177 0.92 4.90 -2.16
N ASP A 178 1.36 5.63 -1.15
CA ASP A 178 1.01 7.03 -0.88
C ASP A 178 2.29 7.85 -0.85
N VAL A 179 2.62 8.49 -1.97
CA VAL A 179 3.92 9.11 -2.18
C VAL A 179 3.79 10.48 -2.84
N MET A 180 4.81 11.29 -2.62
CA MET A 180 5.04 12.56 -3.28
C MET A 180 6.22 12.42 -4.24
N LEU A 181 5.99 12.70 -5.52
CA LEU A 181 7.03 12.79 -6.53
C LEU A 181 7.44 14.25 -6.71
N TYR A 182 8.69 14.54 -6.39
CA TYR A 182 9.36 15.80 -6.69
C TYR A 182 10.24 15.59 -7.92
N THR A 183 10.17 16.48 -8.89
CA THR A 183 11.02 16.40 -10.10
C THR A 183 11.78 17.69 -10.31
N VAL A 184 13.03 17.55 -10.72
CA VAL A 184 13.87 18.65 -11.20
C VAL A 184 14.34 18.30 -12.59
N ARG A 185 14.21 19.24 -13.52
CA ARG A 185 14.63 19.09 -14.91
C ARG A 185 15.40 20.31 -15.38
N LEU A 186 16.39 20.09 -16.24
CA LEU A 186 17.20 21.15 -16.82
C LEU A 186 17.52 20.80 -18.26
N GLY A 187 17.36 21.75 -19.16
CA GLY A 187 17.73 21.50 -20.56
C GLY A 187 17.59 22.70 -21.46
N PRO A 188 18.07 22.58 -22.70
CA PRO A 188 17.83 23.57 -23.74
C PRO A 188 16.36 23.68 -24.06
N SER A 189 15.92 24.89 -24.38
CA SER A 189 14.58 25.22 -24.82
C SER A 189 14.60 26.00 -26.13
N LEU A 190 13.60 25.75 -26.94
CA LEU A 190 13.34 26.41 -28.19
C LEU A 190 11.99 27.12 -28.11
N TYR A 191 11.97 28.41 -28.43
CA TYR A 191 10.76 29.20 -28.56
C TYR A 191 10.63 29.70 -29.98
N TRP A 192 9.44 29.59 -30.55
CA TRP A 192 9.15 30.02 -31.92
C TRP A 192 7.85 30.80 -31.96
N ASP A 193 7.93 32.11 -32.24
CA ASP A 193 6.79 32.97 -32.44
C ASP A 193 6.20 32.78 -33.82
N LEU A 194 5.05 32.07 -33.88
CA LEU A 194 4.33 31.81 -35.16
C LEU A 194 3.73 33.10 -35.71
N ASN A 195 3.13 33.90 -34.83
CA ASN A 195 2.57 35.22 -35.13
C ASN A 195 2.53 36.05 -33.85
N GLN A 196 1.94 37.25 -33.92
CA GLN A 196 1.86 38.16 -32.74
C GLN A 196 1.03 37.63 -31.56
N TYR A 197 0.25 36.56 -31.75
CA TYR A 197 -0.62 35.98 -30.74
C TYR A 197 -0.23 34.57 -30.29
N LEU A 198 0.48 33.85 -31.13
CA LEU A 198 0.76 32.43 -30.95
C LEU A 198 2.25 32.14 -31.05
N GLY A 199 2.72 31.37 -30.07
CA GLY A 199 4.05 30.80 -30.07
C GLY A 199 4.03 29.30 -29.76
N LEU A 200 5.13 28.65 -30.09
CA LEU A 200 5.43 27.26 -29.71
C LEU A 200 6.68 27.25 -28.86
N SER A 201 6.71 26.39 -27.85
CA SER A 201 7.94 26.06 -27.15
C SER A 201 8.18 24.56 -27.14
N ALA A 202 9.45 24.16 -27.11
CA ALA A 202 9.87 22.80 -26.95
C ALA A 202 11.14 22.76 -26.08
N GLY A 203 11.26 21.72 -25.28
CA GLY A 203 12.41 21.51 -24.42
C GLY A 203 12.73 20.05 -24.28
N VAL A 204 13.99 19.74 -24.00
CA VAL A 204 14.47 18.39 -23.76
C VAL A 204 15.66 18.42 -22.80
N GLY A 205 15.81 17.38 -21.99
CA GLY A 205 16.96 17.31 -21.11
C GLY A 205 16.91 16.20 -20.08
N PRO A 206 17.91 16.10 -19.22
CA PRO A 206 17.89 15.24 -18.06
C PRO A 206 16.85 15.67 -17.03
N ALA A 207 16.37 14.70 -16.29
CA ALA A 207 15.47 14.90 -15.17
C ALA A 207 15.86 13.99 -14.00
N VAL A 208 15.64 14.49 -12.80
CA VAL A 208 15.85 13.77 -11.54
C VAL A 208 14.54 13.82 -10.77
N GLY A 209 14.15 12.68 -10.19
CA GLY A 209 12.98 12.57 -9.35
C GLY A 209 13.34 12.10 -7.95
N ILE A 210 12.69 12.66 -6.94
CA ILE A 210 12.71 12.18 -5.56
C ILE A 210 11.29 11.69 -5.25
N VAL A 211 11.16 10.41 -4.92
CA VAL A 211 9.90 9.80 -4.49
C VAL A 211 9.99 9.57 -2.99
N SER A 212 9.12 10.23 -2.24
CA SER A 212 9.09 10.11 -0.78
C SER A 212 7.68 9.81 -0.29
N GLY A 213 7.53 8.83 0.56
CA GLY A 213 6.22 8.46 1.11
C GLY A 213 6.20 7.07 1.73
N SER A 214 5.04 6.44 1.69
CA SER A 214 4.79 5.20 2.42
C SER A 214 4.05 4.15 1.60
N LEU A 215 4.39 2.88 1.86
CA LEU A 215 3.60 1.71 1.53
C LEU A 215 2.81 1.29 2.77
N LYS A 216 1.49 1.49 2.75
CA LYS A 216 0.57 1.05 3.80
C LYS A 216 -0.03 -0.30 3.40
N TYR A 217 -0.19 -1.20 4.35
CA TYR A 217 -0.83 -2.49 4.11
C TYR A 217 -1.77 -2.87 5.24
N ASN A 218 -2.85 -3.54 4.86
CA ASN A 218 -3.84 -4.09 5.77
C ASN A 218 -4.27 -5.46 5.24
N ASP A 219 -3.53 -6.50 5.60
CA ASP A 219 -3.74 -7.88 5.16
C ASP A 219 -4.69 -8.60 6.09
N THR A 220 -5.64 -9.34 5.56
CA THR A 220 -6.46 -10.32 6.27
C THR A 220 -6.14 -11.71 5.74
N ILE A 221 -5.55 -12.54 6.58
CA ILE A 221 -5.19 -13.92 6.29
C ILE A 221 -6.39 -14.80 6.65
N ASN A 222 -6.88 -15.56 5.66
CA ASN A 222 -8.06 -16.42 5.80
C ASN A 222 -7.65 -17.89 5.65
N THR A 223 -7.91 -18.70 6.69
CA THR A 223 -7.68 -20.16 6.74
C THR A 223 -8.85 -20.91 7.37
N GLY A 224 -10.07 -20.35 7.28
CA GLY A 224 -11.22 -20.77 8.09
C GLY A 224 -11.37 -19.90 9.36
N THR A 225 -10.31 -19.36 9.86
CA THR A 225 -10.23 -18.22 10.80
C THR A 225 -9.59 -17.04 10.09
N SER A 226 -9.90 -15.82 10.52
CA SER A 226 -9.34 -14.59 9.92
C SER A 226 -8.43 -13.89 10.90
N VAL A 227 -7.21 -13.61 10.48
CA VAL A 227 -6.22 -12.85 11.26
C VAL A 227 -5.76 -11.65 10.45
N SER A 228 -5.77 -10.46 11.07
CA SER A 228 -5.35 -9.23 10.41
C SER A 228 -3.90 -8.87 10.75
N ASN A 229 -3.18 -8.37 9.75
CA ASN A 229 -1.83 -7.85 9.88
C ASN A 229 -1.73 -6.52 9.13
N LYS A 230 -1.48 -5.44 9.82
CA LYS A 230 -1.41 -4.09 9.25
C LYS A 230 -0.10 -3.39 9.62
N GLY A 231 0.33 -2.51 8.74
CA GLY A 231 1.53 -1.71 8.99
C GLY A 231 1.80 -0.69 7.89
N GLN A 232 2.92 -0.02 8.05
CA GLN A 232 3.39 1.02 7.14
C GLN A 232 4.92 0.91 7.02
N ILE A 233 5.42 1.19 5.82
CA ILE A 233 6.84 1.23 5.48
C ILE A 233 7.08 2.58 4.82
N ASP A 234 7.93 3.41 5.41
CA ASP A 234 8.29 4.73 4.88
C ASP A 234 9.65 4.63 4.20
N ALA A 235 9.79 5.24 3.04
CA ALA A 235 11.07 5.35 2.34
C ALA A 235 11.12 6.57 1.42
N THR A 236 12.33 6.91 1.03
CA THR A 236 12.62 7.90 -0.01
C THR A 236 13.57 7.27 -1.01
N ASP A 237 13.25 7.41 -2.29
CA ASP A 237 14.04 6.88 -3.40
C ASP A 237 14.36 7.98 -4.40
N LEU A 238 15.53 7.87 -5.07
CA LEU A 238 16.02 8.83 -6.04
C LEU A 238 16.07 8.18 -7.42
N VAL A 239 15.41 8.77 -8.38
CA VAL A 239 15.30 8.24 -9.75
C VAL A 239 15.82 9.25 -10.77
N TYR A 240 16.38 8.74 -11.85
CA TYR A 240 16.99 9.53 -12.91
C TYR A 240 16.39 9.19 -14.24
N GLY A 241 16.41 10.15 -15.16
CA GLY A 241 15.91 9.96 -16.51
C GLY A 241 16.00 11.20 -17.35
N GLY A 242 15.03 11.37 -18.24
CA GLY A 242 14.95 12.52 -19.13
C GLY A 242 13.52 12.93 -19.41
N TYR A 243 13.38 14.10 -20.00
CA TYR A 243 12.12 14.66 -20.42
C TYR A 243 12.19 15.25 -21.84
N VAL A 244 11.05 15.33 -22.47
CA VAL A 244 10.76 16.16 -23.63
C VAL A 244 9.42 16.85 -23.41
N ASN A 245 9.33 18.12 -23.71
CA ASN A 245 8.07 18.87 -23.66
C ASN A 245 7.82 19.67 -24.91
N ALA A 246 6.55 19.99 -25.15
CA ALA A 246 6.11 20.93 -26.16
C ALA A 246 4.89 21.69 -25.62
N SER A 247 4.83 22.98 -25.88
CA SER A 247 3.71 23.82 -25.44
C SER A 247 3.31 24.82 -26.51
N LEU A 248 2.02 25.05 -26.60
CA LEU A 248 1.40 26.14 -27.34
C LEU A 248 1.25 27.33 -26.40
N MET A 249 1.72 28.49 -26.81
CA MET A 249 1.64 29.73 -26.04
C MET A 249 0.70 30.71 -26.75
N TYR A 250 -0.12 31.39 -25.95
CA TYR A 250 -0.95 32.49 -26.39
C TYR A 250 -0.46 33.78 -25.73
N HIS A 251 0.09 34.69 -26.53
CA HIS A 251 0.65 35.97 -26.08
C HIS A 251 -0.46 36.94 -25.68
N LEU A 252 -0.43 37.40 -24.45
CA LEU A 252 -1.31 38.43 -23.94
C LEU A 252 -0.70 39.83 -24.21
N GLU A 253 -1.54 40.83 -24.44
CA GLU A 253 -1.13 42.18 -24.85
C GLU A 253 -0.18 42.91 -23.89
N LYS A 254 0.02 42.45 -22.65
CA LYS A 254 0.90 43.07 -21.65
C LYS A 254 1.70 42.04 -20.86
N ASN A 255 2.82 41.62 -21.44
CA ASN A 255 3.90 40.93 -20.73
C ASN A 255 3.53 39.58 -20.08
N GLY A 256 2.79 38.75 -20.71
CA GLY A 256 2.55 37.40 -20.24
C GLY A 256 2.01 36.49 -21.31
N ASP A 257 2.19 35.19 -21.15
CA ASP A 257 1.65 34.17 -22.06
C ASP A 257 0.81 33.17 -21.27
N LEU A 258 -0.33 32.76 -21.82
CA LEU A 258 -1.00 31.54 -21.41
C LEU A 258 -0.38 30.38 -22.17
N TYR A 259 -0.12 29.25 -21.52
CA TYR A 259 0.36 28.07 -22.23
C TYR A 259 -0.45 26.83 -21.91
N LEU A 260 -0.51 25.96 -22.89
CA LEU A 260 -1.00 24.59 -22.78
C LEU A 260 0.05 23.67 -23.40
N GLY A 261 0.50 22.66 -22.66
CA GLY A 261 1.60 21.81 -23.08
C GLY A 261 1.42 20.35 -22.72
N VAL A 262 2.26 19.55 -23.37
CA VAL A 262 2.43 18.13 -23.07
C VAL A 262 3.90 17.88 -22.75
N GLN A 263 4.17 17.16 -21.71
CA GLN A 263 5.50 16.72 -21.33
C GLN A 263 5.51 15.20 -21.19
N TYR A 264 6.42 14.56 -21.89
CA TYR A 264 6.78 13.17 -21.66
C TYR A 264 8.01 13.13 -20.76
N MET A 265 7.95 12.32 -19.71
CA MET A 265 9.07 12.12 -18.79
C MET A 265 9.25 10.62 -18.56
N SER A 266 10.49 10.15 -18.69
CA SER A 266 10.85 8.77 -18.39
C SER A 266 11.91 8.79 -17.31
N LEU A 267 11.52 8.35 -16.12
CA LEU A 267 12.40 8.17 -14.95
C LEU A 267 12.56 6.67 -14.67
N GLY A 268 13.51 6.33 -13.82
CA GLY A 268 13.62 4.97 -13.28
C GLY A 268 12.46 4.63 -12.35
N ASN A 269 12.32 3.35 -12.00
CA ASN A 269 11.32 2.92 -11.03
C ASN A 269 11.75 3.26 -9.61
N ALA A 270 10.82 3.78 -8.81
CA ALA A 270 11.04 4.00 -7.38
C ALA A 270 10.47 2.85 -6.56
N THR A 271 11.20 2.43 -5.52
CA THR A 271 10.85 1.26 -4.73
C THR A 271 10.77 1.59 -3.25
N ILE A 272 9.62 1.28 -2.63
CA ILE A 272 9.45 1.27 -1.18
C ILE A 272 9.31 -0.17 -0.74
N SER A 273 10.22 -0.66 0.11
CA SER A 273 10.21 -2.06 0.53
C SER A 273 10.62 -2.25 1.97
N GLY A 274 10.07 -3.28 2.61
CA GLY A 274 10.40 -3.68 3.96
C GLY A 274 9.61 -4.90 4.41
N GLY A 275 10.19 -5.72 5.28
CA GLY A 275 9.51 -6.86 5.85
C GLY A 275 8.95 -7.86 4.82
N GLY A 276 9.57 -8.00 3.65
CA GLY A 276 9.10 -8.89 2.58
C GLY A 276 7.97 -8.33 1.71
N ARG A 277 7.59 -7.06 1.89
CA ARG A 277 6.61 -6.33 1.06
C ARG A 277 7.33 -5.26 0.26
N GLN A 278 6.84 -5.00 -0.94
CA GLN A 278 7.38 -4.01 -1.85
C GLN A 278 6.25 -3.34 -2.63
N GLY A 279 6.29 -2.02 -2.68
CA GLY A 279 5.57 -1.18 -3.62
C GLY A 279 6.56 -0.53 -4.57
N GLN A 280 6.44 -0.76 -5.87
CA GLN A 280 7.30 -0.18 -6.88
C GLN A 280 6.48 0.74 -7.77
N LEU A 281 6.82 2.03 -7.76
CA LEU A 281 6.21 3.02 -8.64
C LEU A 281 6.91 2.97 -9.99
N ASN A 282 6.15 2.74 -11.05
CA ASN A 282 6.65 2.71 -12.41
C ASN A 282 6.61 4.12 -13.00
N LEU A 283 7.78 4.69 -13.24
CA LEU A 283 7.96 6.04 -13.75
C LEU A 283 8.61 6.06 -15.16
N GLY A 284 8.55 4.95 -15.88
CA GLY A 284 9.22 4.74 -17.18
C GLY A 284 8.50 5.30 -18.41
N GLY A 285 7.46 6.10 -18.27
CA GLY A 285 6.73 6.57 -19.46
C GLY A 285 5.54 7.47 -19.13
N GLN A 286 5.75 8.44 -18.25
CA GLN A 286 4.69 9.35 -17.85
C GLN A 286 4.43 10.42 -18.88
N VAL A 287 3.16 10.75 -19.02
CA VAL A 287 2.69 11.89 -19.81
C VAL A 287 2.08 12.91 -18.87
N TYR A 288 2.49 14.15 -18.97
CA TYR A 288 1.94 15.26 -18.22
C TYR A 288 1.25 16.24 -19.16
N ILE A 289 0.05 16.62 -18.82
CA ILE A 289 -0.64 17.76 -19.42
C ILE A 289 -0.40 18.97 -18.53
N THR A 290 0.16 20.03 -19.07
CA THR A 290 0.50 21.24 -18.34
C THR A 290 -0.28 22.43 -18.88
N ALA A 291 -0.76 23.27 -18.00
CA ALA A 291 -1.36 24.55 -18.36
C ALA A 291 -0.95 25.61 -17.32
N GLY A 292 -0.73 26.83 -17.74
CA GLY A 292 -0.29 27.86 -16.83
C GLY A 292 -0.04 29.20 -17.49
N ILE A 293 0.69 30.05 -16.76
CA ILE A 293 1.05 31.39 -17.18
C ILE A 293 2.59 31.45 -17.23
N ASN A 294 3.12 31.95 -18.33
CA ASN A 294 4.51 32.32 -18.47
C ASN A 294 4.63 33.84 -18.32
N TRP A 295 5.48 34.28 -17.41
CA TRP A 295 5.68 35.69 -17.13
C TRP A 295 7.13 36.06 -17.42
N PRO A 296 7.41 36.84 -18.49
CA PRO A 296 8.75 37.32 -18.75
C PRO A 296 9.15 38.38 -17.70
N PHE A 297 10.31 38.21 -17.12
CA PHE A 297 10.93 39.15 -16.17
C PHE A 297 11.95 40.01 -16.88
#